data_61520756f03a140770b784a53bc8b6df
#
_entry.id   61520756f03a140770b784a53bc8b6df
#
_cell.length_a   1.000
_cell.length_b   1.000
_cell.length_c   1.000
_cell.angle_alpha   90.00
_cell.angle_beta   90.00
_cell.angle_gamma   90.00
#
_symmetry.space_group_name_H-M   'P 1'
#
loop_
_entity.id
_entity.type
_entity.pdbx_description
1 polymer ?
#
loop_
_entity_poly.entity_id
_entity_poly.type
_entity_poly.pdbx_seq_one_letter_code
_entity_poly.pdbx_strand_id
1 'polypeptide(L)'
;MMQTRGMKILVVWASRHGSTEEVANAIVDELRAEGIDADIKQASEVTDISSYDGFVMGSSVYMTQWEDSMRRFIRANQAELFEKELWAFSVGLSGVQTGMPKDPVRVGPVLLRVEPRDHKTFAGRLQPQKLSLRERSIARLGGAVEGDFRDWDEIRSWARDIAKDIKSLDN
;
A
#
# COMPACT_ATOMS: atom_id res chain seq x y z
N MET A 1 -34.71 4.82 -14.61
CA MET A 1 -34.02 4.21 -13.47
C MET A 1 -32.61 4.78 -13.40
N MET A 2 -32.29 5.51 -12.34
CA MET A 2 -30.93 6.04 -12.17
C MET A 2 -29.99 4.91 -11.74
N GLN A 3 -28.99 4.61 -12.57
CA GLN A 3 -27.92 3.72 -12.14
C GLN A 3 -27.05 4.50 -11.14
N THR A 4 -26.93 3.96 -9.93
CA THR A 4 -25.93 4.47 -9.00
C THR A 4 -24.53 4.22 -9.58
N ARG A 5 -23.75 5.27 -9.71
CA ARG A 5 -22.35 5.14 -10.11
C ARG A 5 -21.62 4.34 -9.04
N GLY A 6 -20.92 3.27 -9.43
CA GLY A 6 -20.08 2.52 -8.52
C GLY A 6 -18.93 3.38 -7.97
N MET A 7 -18.33 2.92 -6.89
CA MET A 7 -17.18 3.60 -6.27
C MET A 7 -15.99 3.65 -7.23
N LYS A 8 -15.34 4.80 -7.30
CA LYS A 8 -14.09 4.96 -8.03
C LYS A 8 -12.92 4.93 -7.04
N ILE A 9 -11.98 4.04 -7.28
CA ILE A 9 -10.88 3.77 -6.36
C ILE A 9 -9.55 4.25 -6.95
N LEU A 10 -8.70 4.85 -6.12
CA LEU A 10 -7.32 5.16 -6.48
C LEU A 10 -6.37 4.29 -5.66
N VAL A 11 -5.54 3.51 -6.35
CA VAL A 11 -4.43 2.81 -5.73
C VAL A 11 -3.24 3.76 -5.76
N VAL A 12 -2.76 4.18 -4.59
CA VAL A 12 -1.65 5.12 -4.42
C VAL A 12 -0.48 4.37 -3.82
N TRP A 13 0.69 4.52 -4.43
CA TRP A 13 1.88 3.80 -3.96
C TRP A 13 3.09 4.73 -3.83
N ALA A 14 3.99 4.35 -2.92
CA ALA A 14 5.31 4.95 -2.78
C ALA A 14 6.33 3.83 -2.58
N SER A 15 7.43 3.89 -3.29
CA SER A 15 8.44 2.84 -3.26
C SER A 15 9.84 3.42 -3.35
N ARG A 16 10.76 2.81 -2.61
CA ARG A 16 12.17 3.18 -2.70
C ARG A 16 12.88 2.44 -3.83
N HIS A 17 12.54 1.16 -4.06
CA HIS A 17 13.25 0.30 -5.01
C HIS A 17 12.33 -0.48 -5.96
N GLY A 18 11.07 -0.08 -6.09
CA GLY A 18 10.15 -0.60 -7.10
C GLY A 18 9.30 -1.80 -6.72
N SER A 19 9.59 -2.50 -5.63
CA SER A 19 8.81 -3.70 -5.26
C SER A 19 7.37 -3.37 -4.89
N THR A 20 7.13 -2.22 -4.28
CA THR A 20 5.78 -1.77 -3.92
C THR A 20 4.96 -1.41 -5.14
N GLU A 21 5.58 -0.83 -6.17
CA GLU A 21 4.91 -0.53 -7.43
C GLU A 21 4.32 -1.79 -8.06
N GLU A 22 5.10 -2.87 -8.09
CA GLU A 22 4.64 -4.14 -8.65
C GLU A 22 3.48 -4.73 -7.83
N VAL A 23 3.52 -4.62 -6.49
CA VAL A 23 2.42 -5.02 -5.62
C VAL A 23 1.18 -4.17 -5.90
N ALA A 24 1.33 -2.86 -6.02
CA ALA A 24 0.23 -1.95 -6.34
C ALA A 24 -0.40 -2.27 -7.70
N ASN A 25 0.41 -2.60 -8.70
CA ASN A 25 -0.08 -3.01 -10.02
C ASN A 25 -0.90 -4.31 -9.93
N ALA A 26 -0.44 -5.29 -9.15
CA ALA A 26 -1.20 -6.53 -8.95
C ALA A 26 -2.54 -6.25 -8.29
N ILE A 27 -2.58 -5.35 -7.31
CA ILE A 27 -3.81 -4.97 -6.62
C ILE A 27 -4.80 -4.29 -7.58
N VAL A 28 -4.35 -3.29 -8.35
CA VAL A 28 -5.25 -2.58 -9.26
C VAL A 28 -5.77 -3.50 -10.36
N ASP A 29 -4.93 -4.41 -10.87
CA ASP A 29 -5.34 -5.37 -11.88
C ASP A 29 -6.42 -6.32 -11.36
N GLU A 30 -6.27 -6.78 -10.12
CA GLU A 30 -7.28 -7.65 -9.48
C GLU A 30 -8.59 -6.92 -9.22
N LEU A 31 -8.53 -5.66 -8.76
CA LEU A 31 -9.73 -4.84 -8.59
C LEU A 31 -10.48 -4.65 -9.92
N ARG A 32 -9.75 -4.35 -10.98
CA ARG A 32 -10.33 -4.21 -12.32
C ARG A 32 -10.94 -5.52 -12.82
N ALA A 33 -10.28 -6.65 -12.56
CA ALA A 33 -10.81 -7.98 -12.92
C ALA A 33 -12.13 -8.27 -12.20
N GLU A 34 -12.33 -7.71 -11.01
CA GLU A 34 -13.57 -7.82 -10.25
C GLU A 34 -14.62 -6.77 -10.63
N GLY A 35 -14.36 -5.97 -11.67
CA GLY A 35 -15.30 -4.97 -12.16
C GLY A 35 -15.27 -3.63 -11.44
N ILE A 36 -14.26 -3.39 -10.61
CA ILE A 36 -14.10 -2.13 -9.89
C ILE A 36 -13.44 -1.09 -10.80
N ASP A 37 -13.96 0.14 -10.83
CA ASP A 37 -13.33 1.27 -11.50
C ASP A 37 -12.15 1.75 -10.65
N ALA A 38 -10.94 1.45 -11.08
CA ALA A 38 -9.73 1.72 -10.30
C ALA A 38 -8.62 2.30 -11.17
N ASP A 39 -7.96 3.34 -10.63
CA ASP A 39 -6.77 3.95 -11.19
C ASP A 39 -5.58 3.67 -10.28
N ILE A 40 -4.37 3.84 -10.81
CA ILE A 40 -3.13 3.70 -10.04
C ILE A 40 -2.24 4.91 -10.30
N LYS A 41 -1.69 5.49 -9.22
CA LYS A 41 -0.76 6.62 -9.30
C LYS A 41 0.29 6.53 -8.20
N GLN A 42 1.48 7.04 -8.50
CA GLN A 42 2.51 7.26 -7.50
C GLN A 42 2.11 8.43 -6.59
N ALA A 43 2.39 8.31 -5.29
CA ALA A 43 1.96 9.32 -4.31
C ALA A 43 2.44 10.74 -4.65
N SER A 44 3.67 10.88 -5.15
CA SER A 44 4.26 12.17 -5.52
C SER A 44 3.60 12.82 -6.74
N GLU A 45 2.84 12.07 -7.53
CA GLU A 45 2.19 12.55 -8.75
C GLU A 45 0.71 12.87 -8.56
N VAL A 46 0.15 12.60 -7.38
CA VAL A 46 -1.26 12.86 -7.11
C VAL A 46 -1.46 14.32 -6.77
N THR A 47 -2.30 15.02 -7.55
CA THR A 47 -2.58 16.45 -7.37
C THR A 47 -3.99 16.72 -6.86
N ASP A 48 -4.95 15.87 -7.22
CA ASP A 48 -6.35 16.05 -6.84
C ASP A 48 -7.00 14.68 -6.60
N ILE A 49 -7.62 14.52 -5.44
CA ILE A 49 -8.28 13.27 -5.05
C ILE A 49 -9.81 13.37 -5.04
N SER A 50 -10.38 14.51 -5.42
CA SER A 50 -11.81 14.78 -5.26
C SER A 50 -12.71 13.85 -6.07
N SER A 51 -12.22 13.28 -7.17
CA SER A 51 -13.00 12.37 -8.02
C SER A 51 -13.04 10.91 -7.53
N TYR A 52 -12.31 10.59 -6.48
CA TYR A 52 -12.22 9.23 -5.95
C TYR A 52 -13.06 9.06 -4.70
N ASP A 53 -13.69 7.90 -4.59
CA ASP A 53 -14.55 7.55 -3.46
C ASP A 53 -13.83 6.72 -2.41
N GLY A 54 -12.76 6.05 -2.81
CA GLY A 54 -11.95 5.24 -1.91
C GLY A 54 -10.52 5.11 -2.40
N PHE A 55 -9.64 4.68 -1.48
CA PHE A 55 -8.20 4.61 -1.73
C PHE A 55 -7.61 3.33 -1.17
N VAL A 56 -6.70 2.73 -1.93
CA VAL A 56 -5.80 1.69 -1.43
C VAL A 56 -4.41 2.31 -1.44
N MET A 57 -3.87 2.59 -0.26
CA MET A 57 -2.59 3.29 -0.10
C MET A 57 -1.52 2.30 0.35
N GLY A 58 -0.40 2.29 -0.35
CA GLY A 58 0.69 1.40 0.00
C GLY A 58 2.06 2.04 -0.12
N SER A 59 2.94 1.66 0.78
CA SER A 59 4.30 2.18 0.80
C SER A 59 5.30 1.10 1.19
N SER A 60 6.49 1.21 0.62
CA SER A 60 7.62 0.46 1.14
C SER A 60 7.95 0.96 2.54
N VAL A 61 8.51 0.05 3.35
CA VAL A 61 8.95 0.34 4.71
C VAL A 61 10.48 0.41 4.72
N TYR A 62 11.01 1.53 5.19
CA TYR A 62 12.42 1.73 5.39
C TYR A 62 12.63 2.29 6.80
N MET A 63 13.46 1.64 7.59
CA MET A 63 13.70 2.02 8.98
C MET A 63 12.40 2.16 9.78
N THR A 64 11.49 1.21 9.62
CA THR A 64 10.17 1.12 10.26
C THR A 64 9.17 2.22 9.88
N GLN A 65 9.44 3.00 8.83
CA GLN A 65 8.57 4.08 8.37
C GLN A 65 8.17 3.90 6.90
N TRP A 66 7.00 4.41 6.58
CA TRP A 66 6.57 4.58 5.18
C TRP A 66 7.42 5.67 4.50
N GLU A 67 7.50 5.61 3.18
CA GLU A 67 8.19 6.61 2.38
C GLU A 67 7.63 8.01 2.63
N ASP A 68 8.52 8.99 2.58
CA ASP A 68 8.17 10.40 2.84
C ASP A 68 7.10 10.93 1.89
N SER A 69 7.13 10.53 0.61
CA SER A 69 6.14 10.92 -0.37
C SER A 69 4.72 10.47 0.01
N MET A 70 4.57 9.27 0.58
CA MET A 70 3.28 8.78 1.05
C MET A 70 2.83 9.55 2.30
N ARG A 71 3.74 9.82 3.23
CA ARG A 71 3.42 10.60 4.43
C ARG A 71 2.97 12.01 4.07
N ARG A 72 3.61 12.64 3.08
CA ARG A 72 3.22 13.95 2.56
C ARG A 72 1.86 13.93 1.90
N PHE A 73 1.59 12.90 1.10
CA PHE A 73 0.29 12.70 0.45
C PHE A 73 -0.83 12.63 1.49
N ILE A 74 -0.66 11.83 2.52
CA ILE A 74 -1.65 11.68 3.60
C ILE A 74 -1.85 13.00 4.33
N ARG A 75 -0.76 13.68 4.67
CA ARG A 75 -0.83 14.96 5.40
C ARG A 75 -1.55 16.03 4.59
N ALA A 76 -1.27 16.09 3.28
CA ALA A 76 -1.87 17.10 2.40
C ALA A 76 -3.37 16.87 2.18
N ASN A 77 -3.84 15.63 2.30
CA ASN A 77 -5.21 15.24 1.99
C ASN A 77 -5.96 14.64 3.18
N GLN A 78 -5.46 14.84 4.38
CA GLN A 78 -5.95 14.15 5.58
C GLN A 78 -7.45 14.32 5.80
N ALA A 79 -7.97 15.52 5.66
CA ALA A 79 -9.39 15.81 5.89
C ALA A 79 -10.30 15.06 4.90
N GLU A 80 -9.96 15.08 3.61
CA GLU A 80 -10.71 14.35 2.60
C GLU A 80 -10.58 12.82 2.77
N LEU A 81 -9.38 12.34 3.04
CA LEU A 81 -9.11 10.91 3.23
C LEU A 81 -9.90 10.34 4.42
N PHE A 82 -10.01 11.12 5.50
CA PHE A 82 -10.73 10.67 6.69
C PHE A 82 -12.22 10.39 6.41
N GLU A 83 -12.79 11.05 5.42
CA GLU A 83 -14.19 10.88 5.02
C GLU A 83 -14.39 9.81 3.93
N LYS A 84 -13.31 9.20 3.42
CA LYS A 84 -13.36 8.23 2.34
C LYS A 84 -13.10 6.82 2.85
N GLU A 85 -13.39 5.84 2.01
CA GLU A 85 -13.09 4.44 2.31
C GLU A 85 -11.61 4.16 2.01
N LEU A 86 -10.90 3.63 2.99
CA LEU A 86 -9.44 3.46 2.90
C LEU A 86 -9.02 2.05 3.27
N TRP A 87 -8.08 1.53 2.50
CA TRP A 87 -7.32 0.31 2.79
C TRP A 87 -5.85 0.67 2.68
N ALA A 88 -5.02 0.05 3.51
CA ALA A 88 -3.59 0.34 3.54
C ALA A 88 -2.76 -0.93 3.47
N PHE A 89 -1.60 -0.85 2.81
CA PHE A 89 -0.66 -1.95 2.82
C PHE A 89 0.78 -1.44 2.97
N SER A 90 1.58 -2.24 3.65
CA SER A 90 3.03 -2.02 3.78
C SER A 90 3.77 -3.12 3.05
N VAL A 91 4.87 -2.79 2.42
CA VAL A 91 5.75 -3.76 1.76
C VAL A 91 7.14 -3.63 2.35
N GLY A 92 7.64 -4.70 2.93
CA GLY A 92 8.95 -4.69 3.56
C GLY A 92 9.42 -6.10 3.91
N LEU A 93 10.57 -6.17 4.55
CA LEU A 93 11.16 -7.44 4.96
C LEU A 93 10.81 -7.83 6.39
N SER A 94 10.04 -6.98 7.10
CA SER A 94 9.54 -7.31 8.44
C SER A 94 8.65 -8.55 8.37
N GLY A 95 8.87 -9.48 9.29
CA GLY A 95 8.13 -10.74 9.32
C GLY A 95 8.69 -11.83 8.43
N VAL A 96 9.69 -11.54 7.59
CA VAL A 96 10.40 -12.56 6.81
C VAL A 96 11.34 -13.35 7.71
N GLN A 97 11.84 -12.73 8.76
CA GLN A 97 12.74 -13.35 9.72
C GLN A 97 12.06 -13.69 11.02
N THR A 98 12.49 -14.78 11.63
CA THR A 98 12.00 -15.20 12.95
C THR A 98 12.30 -14.13 14.00
N GLY A 99 11.26 -13.72 14.75
CA GLY A 99 11.39 -12.76 15.83
C GLY A 99 11.25 -11.30 15.42
N MET A 100 11.09 -11.00 14.13
CA MET A 100 10.85 -9.62 13.69
C MET A 100 9.36 -9.28 13.73
N PRO A 101 8.98 -8.03 14.11
CA PRO A 101 7.59 -7.60 14.04
C PRO A 101 7.08 -7.65 12.60
N LYS A 102 5.87 -8.17 12.42
CA LYS A 102 5.25 -8.23 11.09
C LYS A 102 4.85 -6.84 10.61
N ASP A 103 4.28 -6.03 11.50
CA ASP A 103 3.82 -4.68 11.15
C ASP A 103 4.84 -3.63 11.59
N PRO A 104 5.09 -2.60 10.75
CA PRO A 104 6.03 -1.54 11.10
C PRO A 104 5.53 -0.71 12.29
N VAL A 105 6.38 -0.56 13.30
CA VAL A 105 6.03 0.11 14.55
C VAL A 105 5.63 1.58 14.36
N ARG A 106 6.25 2.27 13.40
CA ARG A 106 6.05 3.71 13.18
C ARG A 106 4.97 4.04 12.15
N VAL A 107 4.40 3.04 11.51
CA VAL A 107 3.33 3.24 10.53
C VAL A 107 1.99 3.47 11.22
N GLY A 108 1.76 2.86 12.39
CA GLY A 108 0.53 3.00 13.14
C GLY A 108 0.08 4.44 13.35
N PRO A 109 0.94 5.36 13.87
CA PRO A 109 0.55 6.75 14.08
C PRO A 109 0.12 7.49 12.79
N VAL A 110 0.71 7.15 11.65
CA VAL A 110 0.33 7.73 10.35
C VAL A 110 -1.07 7.25 9.97
N LEU A 111 -1.34 5.96 10.13
CA LEU A 111 -2.63 5.36 9.77
C LEU A 111 -3.76 5.79 10.70
N LEU A 112 -3.48 6.06 11.98
CA LEU A 112 -4.48 6.56 12.92
C LEU A 112 -5.10 7.90 12.47
N ARG A 113 -4.39 8.66 11.66
CA ARG A 113 -4.88 9.94 11.16
C ARG A 113 -5.99 9.79 10.12
N VAL A 114 -6.07 8.64 9.45
CA VAL A 114 -6.99 8.41 8.33
C VAL A 114 -7.88 7.17 8.53
N GLU A 115 -7.63 6.39 9.55
CA GLU A 115 -8.44 5.23 9.96
C GLU A 115 -8.80 4.28 8.81
N PRO A 116 -7.83 3.55 8.22
CA PRO A 116 -8.14 2.59 7.16
C PRO A 116 -8.99 1.44 7.69
N ARG A 117 -9.79 0.86 6.81
CA ARG A 117 -10.61 -0.33 7.13
C ARG A 117 -9.75 -1.55 7.42
N ASP A 118 -8.61 -1.66 6.77
CA ASP A 118 -7.67 -2.75 6.97
C ASP A 118 -6.26 -2.30 6.64
N HIS A 119 -5.28 -2.87 7.30
CA HIS A 119 -3.86 -2.67 7.03
C HIS A 119 -3.19 -4.04 6.92
N LYS A 120 -2.60 -4.32 5.76
CA LYS A 120 -1.92 -5.57 5.47
C LYS A 120 -0.43 -5.31 5.24
N THR A 121 0.41 -6.15 5.81
CA THR A 121 1.86 -6.11 5.57
C THR A 121 2.26 -7.30 4.71
N PHE A 122 2.87 -7.00 3.57
CA PHE A 122 3.38 -8.02 2.64
C PHE A 122 4.89 -8.09 2.72
N ALA A 123 5.43 -9.28 2.60
CA ALA A 123 6.87 -9.45 2.40
C ALA A 123 7.29 -8.81 1.07
N GLY A 124 8.45 -8.20 1.05
CA GLY A 124 8.98 -7.52 -0.12
C GLY A 124 10.10 -8.28 -0.79
N ARG A 125 10.83 -7.57 -1.63
CA ARG A 125 11.99 -8.09 -2.35
C ARG A 125 13.22 -7.29 -1.93
N LEU A 126 14.32 -7.99 -1.64
CA LEU A 126 15.61 -7.39 -1.39
C LEU A 126 16.58 -7.73 -2.51
N GLN A 127 17.02 -6.72 -3.25
CA GLN A 127 18.04 -6.83 -4.29
C GLN A 127 19.22 -5.93 -3.90
N PRO A 128 20.32 -6.48 -3.32
CA PRO A 128 21.44 -5.67 -2.84
C PRO A 128 22.04 -4.76 -3.90
N GLN A 129 22.06 -5.18 -5.16
CA GLN A 129 22.58 -4.38 -6.26
C GLN A 129 21.80 -3.08 -6.51
N LYS A 130 20.56 -2.97 -6.03
CA LYS A 130 19.75 -1.75 -6.10
C LYS A 130 19.89 -0.87 -4.88
N LEU A 131 20.62 -1.32 -3.85
CA LEU A 131 20.82 -0.60 -2.61
C LEU A 131 22.14 0.18 -2.65
N SER A 132 22.14 1.37 -2.05
CA SER A 132 23.39 2.08 -1.75
C SER A 132 24.19 1.31 -0.69
N LEU A 133 25.47 1.66 -0.52
CA LEU A 133 26.31 1.02 0.53
C LEU A 133 25.69 1.21 1.92
N ARG A 134 25.15 2.40 2.20
CA ARG A 134 24.50 2.69 3.47
C ARG A 134 23.24 1.83 3.66
N GLU A 135 22.41 1.72 2.62
CA GLU A 135 21.21 0.92 2.67
C GLU A 135 21.52 -0.56 2.85
N ARG A 136 22.57 -1.07 2.20
CA ARG A 136 23.05 -2.45 2.39
C ARG A 136 23.44 -2.71 3.83
N SER A 137 24.15 -1.78 4.45
CA SER A 137 24.56 -1.89 5.85
C SER A 137 23.37 -1.91 6.79
N ILE A 138 22.41 -1.00 6.56
CA ILE A 138 21.17 -0.94 7.35
C ILE A 138 20.36 -2.23 7.21
N ALA A 139 20.20 -2.73 5.99
CA ALA A 139 19.49 -3.98 5.72
C ALA A 139 20.15 -5.15 6.44
N ARG A 140 21.49 -5.24 6.38
CA ARG A 140 22.27 -6.29 7.03
C ARG A 140 22.14 -6.22 8.55
N LEU A 141 22.21 -5.03 9.13
CA LEU A 141 22.05 -4.84 10.57
C LEU A 141 20.63 -5.17 11.05
N GLY A 142 19.65 -4.89 10.22
CA GLY A 142 18.26 -5.27 10.48
C GLY A 142 17.98 -6.75 10.25
N GLY A 143 18.99 -7.52 9.81
CA GLY A 143 18.85 -8.95 9.56
C GLY A 143 18.12 -9.28 8.26
N ALA A 144 18.02 -8.34 7.31
CA ALA A 144 17.35 -8.56 6.04
C ALA A 144 18.09 -9.61 5.18
N VAL A 145 17.32 -10.47 4.53
CA VAL A 145 17.82 -11.55 3.68
C VAL A 145 17.55 -11.21 2.22
N GLU A 146 18.58 -11.44 1.35
CA GLU A 146 18.42 -11.25 -0.09
C GLU A 146 17.39 -12.22 -0.65
N GLY A 147 16.54 -11.72 -1.55
CA GLY A 147 15.57 -12.52 -2.28
C GLY A 147 14.27 -11.81 -2.54
N ASP A 148 13.38 -12.51 -3.21
CA ASP A 148 12.01 -12.06 -3.47
C ASP A 148 11.08 -12.94 -2.62
N PHE A 149 10.47 -12.34 -1.61
CA PHE A 149 9.62 -13.02 -0.64
C PHE A 149 8.14 -12.68 -0.83
N ARG A 150 7.79 -12.01 -1.94
CA ARG A 150 6.42 -11.61 -2.19
C ARG A 150 5.55 -12.83 -2.46
N ASP A 151 4.42 -12.91 -1.76
CA ASP A 151 3.40 -13.93 -1.96
C ASP A 151 2.28 -13.32 -2.82
N TRP A 152 2.30 -13.61 -4.12
CA TRP A 152 1.36 -13.04 -5.08
C TRP A 152 -0.07 -13.52 -4.85
N ASP A 153 -0.26 -14.73 -4.37
CA ASP A 153 -1.59 -15.25 -4.05
C ASP A 153 -2.20 -14.52 -2.86
N GLU A 154 -1.40 -14.24 -1.84
CA GLU A 154 -1.83 -13.45 -0.69
C GLU A 154 -2.21 -12.02 -1.11
N ILE A 155 -1.39 -11.39 -1.96
CA ILE A 155 -1.65 -10.03 -2.46
C ILE A 155 -2.96 -9.98 -3.24
N ARG A 156 -3.16 -10.90 -4.16
CA ARG A 156 -4.39 -10.95 -4.98
C ARG A 156 -5.62 -11.31 -4.15
N SER A 157 -5.47 -12.20 -3.18
CA SER A 157 -6.55 -12.56 -2.26
C SER A 157 -7.02 -11.35 -1.45
N TRP A 158 -6.09 -10.55 -0.96
CA TRP A 158 -6.42 -9.32 -0.24
C TRP A 158 -7.13 -8.31 -1.15
N ALA A 159 -6.70 -8.17 -2.39
CA ALA A 159 -7.37 -7.31 -3.35
C ALA A 159 -8.80 -7.76 -3.64
N ARG A 160 -9.04 -9.08 -3.73
CA ARG A 160 -10.40 -9.63 -3.87
C ARG A 160 -11.27 -9.34 -2.66
N ASP A 161 -10.70 -9.39 -1.46
CA ASP A 161 -11.42 -9.04 -0.23
C ASP A 161 -11.83 -7.56 -0.25
N ILE A 162 -10.94 -6.69 -0.70
CA ILE A 162 -11.26 -5.26 -0.88
C ILE A 162 -12.39 -5.10 -1.90
N ALA A 163 -12.34 -5.81 -3.01
CA ALA A 163 -13.40 -5.75 -4.02
C ALA A 163 -14.76 -6.16 -3.46
N LYS A 164 -14.79 -7.19 -2.60
CA LYS A 164 -16.02 -7.60 -1.89
C LYS A 164 -16.55 -6.49 -0.99
N ASP A 165 -15.66 -5.85 -0.24
CA ASP A 165 -16.04 -4.74 0.64
C ASP A 165 -16.63 -3.58 -0.18
N ILE A 166 -16.00 -3.23 -1.28
CA ILE A 166 -16.47 -2.16 -2.17
C ILE A 166 -17.86 -2.47 -2.72
N LYS A 167 -18.07 -3.68 -3.21
CA LYS A 167 -19.39 -4.12 -3.75
C LYS A 167 -20.47 -4.09 -2.66
N SER A 168 -20.11 -4.43 -1.43
CA SER A 168 -21.02 -4.36 -0.30
C SER A 168 -21.41 -2.91 0.03
N LEU A 169 -20.49 -1.97 -0.13
CA LEU A 169 -20.73 -0.54 0.12
C LEU A 169 -21.59 0.11 -0.98
N ASP A 170 -21.55 -0.44 -2.19
CA ASP A 170 -22.35 0.07 -3.33
C ASP A 170 -23.82 -0.36 -3.30
N ASN A 171 -24.20 -1.25 -2.41
CA ASN A 171 -25.57 -1.77 -2.30
C ASN A 171 -26.40 -1.01 -1.26
#